data_52e661601f86d41d73359ed17a63d1cc
#
_entry.id   52e661601f86d41d73359ed17a63d1cc
#
_cell.length_a   1.000
_cell.length_b   1.000
_cell.length_c   1.000
_cell.angle_alpha   90.00
_cell.angle_beta   90.00
_cell.angle_gamma   90.00
#
_symmetry.space_group_name_H-M   'P 1'
#
loop_
_entity.id
_entity.type
_entity.pdbx_description
1 polymer ?
#
loop_
_entity_poly.entity_id
_entity_poly.type
_entity_poly.pdbx_seq_one_letter_code
_entity_poly.pdbx_strand_id
1 'polypeptide(L)'
;GLEALQNTPVARLSGGQRQRAVIARALATESDFILLDEPLVGIDRDSRNALLKLLDRLCHEQGKTILMVSHDFTAMFQSAHRIVFLEETIRFDGPTETFPNLDELADLRGIENVHREHMEDFVWE
;
A
#
# COMPACT_ATOMS: atom_id res chain seq x y z
N GLY A 1 -1.12 11.34 16.09
CA GLY A 1 -2.26 11.10 16.10
C GLY A 1 -3.51 11.87 15.74
N LEU A 2 -4.63 11.24 15.97
CA LEU A 2 -5.95 11.80 15.68
C LEU A 2 -6.60 12.48 16.90
N GLU A 3 -5.96 12.43 18.07
CA GLU A 3 -6.54 12.92 19.32
C GLU A 3 -6.89 14.41 19.25
N ALA A 4 -6.03 15.21 18.63
CA ALA A 4 -6.27 16.65 18.42
C ALA A 4 -7.39 16.93 17.42
N LEU A 5 -7.82 15.92 16.64
CA LEU A 5 -8.79 16.05 15.56
C LEU A 5 -10.14 15.38 15.85
N GLN A 6 -10.33 14.87 17.07
CA GLN A 6 -11.50 14.06 17.42
C GLN A 6 -12.84 14.77 17.17
N ASN A 7 -12.88 16.09 17.24
CA ASN A 7 -14.07 16.91 17.03
C ASN A 7 -14.11 17.57 15.65
N THR A 8 -13.16 17.26 14.76
CA THR A 8 -13.10 17.84 13.42
C THR A 8 -13.97 17.04 12.46
N PRO A 9 -14.88 17.68 11.71
CA PRO A 9 -15.66 16.97 10.69
C PRO A 9 -14.76 16.29 9.66
N VAL A 10 -15.13 15.09 9.22
CA VAL A 10 -14.36 14.30 8.22
C VAL A 10 -14.09 15.11 6.95
N ALA A 11 -15.03 15.94 6.50
CA ALA A 11 -14.87 16.79 5.33
C ALA A 11 -13.76 17.83 5.44
N ARG A 12 -13.32 18.17 6.66
CA ARG A 12 -12.24 19.12 6.92
C ARG A 12 -10.88 18.47 7.13
N LEU A 13 -10.82 17.14 7.15
CA LEU A 13 -9.56 16.43 7.30
C LEU A 13 -8.78 16.45 5.99
N SER A 14 -7.44 16.49 6.10
CA SER A 14 -6.56 16.24 4.94
C SER A 14 -6.74 14.82 4.43
N GLY A 15 -6.24 14.52 3.22
CA GLY A 15 -6.26 13.16 2.66
C GLY A 15 -5.64 12.14 3.59
N GLY A 16 -4.46 12.44 4.15
CA GLY A 16 -3.77 11.54 5.09
C GLY A 16 -4.50 11.39 6.42
N GLN A 17 -5.07 12.47 6.95
CA GLN A 17 -5.87 12.44 8.17
C GLN A 17 -7.14 11.62 7.96
N ARG A 18 -7.80 11.77 6.81
CA ARG A 18 -8.99 11.00 6.44
C ARG A 18 -8.67 9.50 6.36
N GLN A 19 -7.56 9.13 5.73
CA GLN A 19 -7.14 7.73 5.65
C GLN A 19 -6.85 7.14 7.02
N ARG A 20 -6.18 7.87 7.90
CA ARG A 20 -5.94 7.42 9.28
C ARG A 20 -7.24 7.28 10.07
N ALA A 21 -8.21 8.17 9.86
CA ALA A 21 -9.53 8.06 10.48
C ALA A 21 -10.28 6.80 10.02
N VAL A 22 -10.21 6.46 8.74
CA VAL A 22 -10.79 5.24 8.18
C VAL A 22 -10.15 4.01 8.80
N ILE A 23 -8.84 3.99 8.94
CA ILE A 23 -8.11 2.88 9.56
C ILE A 23 -8.47 2.77 11.04
N ALA A 24 -8.54 3.88 11.77
CA ALA A 24 -8.97 3.88 13.16
C ALA A 24 -10.37 3.30 13.32
N ARG A 25 -11.28 3.60 12.40
CA ARG A 25 -12.63 3.02 12.37
C ARG A 25 -12.59 1.51 12.15
N ALA A 26 -11.76 1.04 11.21
CA ALA A 26 -11.58 -0.39 10.97
C ALA A 26 -11.02 -1.11 12.21
N LEU A 27 -10.08 -0.48 12.92
CA LEU A 27 -9.51 -1.02 14.15
C LEU A 27 -10.51 -1.08 15.29
N ALA A 28 -11.45 -0.14 15.35
CA ALA A 28 -12.49 -0.12 16.38
C ALA A 28 -13.42 -1.35 16.31
N THR A 29 -13.46 -2.05 15.17
CA THR A 29 -14.20 -3.31 15.03
C THR A 29 -13.44 -4.53 15.55
N GLU A 30 -12.23 -4.38 16.05
CA GLU A 30 -11.35 -5.45 16.55
C GLU A 30 -11.07 -6.54 15.52
N SER A 31 -11.13 -6.21 14.24
CA SER A 31 -10.84 -7.15 13.16
C SER A 31 -9.37 -7.51 13.11
N ASP A 32 -9.05 -8.78 12.90
CA ASP A 32 -7.68 -9.26 12.70
C ASP A 32 -7.21 -9.07 11.27
N PHE A 33 -8.11 -8.84 10.34
CA PHE A 33 -7.83 -8.64 8.91
C PHE A 33 -8.32 -7.27 8.46
N ILE A 34 -7.44 -6.53 7.79
CA ILE A 34 -7.73 -5.19 7.27
C ILE A 34 -7.51 -5.19 5.76
N LEU A 35 -8.51 -4.75 5.02
CA LEU A 35 -8.44 -4.58 3.57
C LEU A 35 -8.39 -3.10 3.23
N LEU A 36 -7.36 -2.67 2.51
CA LEU A 36 -7.17 -1.29 2.08
C LEU A 36 -7.07 -1.24 0.56
N ASP A 37 -7.95 -0.48 -0.05
CA ASP A 37 -7.98 -0.27 -1.50
C ASP A 37 -7.46 1.14 -1.81
N GLU A 38 -6.30 1.20 -2.47
CA GLU A 38 -5.63 2.44 -2.86
C GLU A 38 -5.52 3.46 -1.72
N PRO A 39 -4.98 3.08 -0.54
CA PRO A 39 -4.98 3.97 0.62
C PRO A 39 -4.00 5.15 0.50
N LEU A 40 -3.08 5.11 -0.45
CA LEU A 40 -2.02 6.12 -0.61
C LEU A 40 -2.35 7.18 -1.67
N VAL A 41 -3.44 6.99 -2.41
CA VAL A 41 -3.83 7.93 -3.48
C VAL A 41 -4.24 9.28 -2.90
N GLY A 42 -3.67 10.35 -3.44
CA GLY A 42 -4.06 11.72 -3.10
C GLY A 42 -3.51 12.23 -1.77
N ILE A 43 -2.59 11.53 -1.13
CA ILE A 43 -1.96 12.00 0.11
C ILE A 43 -0.52 12.43 -0.13
N ASP A 44 -0.05 13.38 0.67
CA ASP A 44 1.31 13.88 0.61
C ASP A 44 2.32 12.85 1.13
N ARG A 45 3.61 13.10 0.89
CA ARG A 45 4.68 12.17 1.24
C ARG A 45 4.77 11.89 2.75
N ASP A 46 4.64 12.93 3.57
CA ASP A 46 4.74 12.77 5.03
C ASP A 46 3.57 11.95 5.58
N SER A 47 2.37 12.21 5.09
CA SER A 47 1.17 11.43 5.45
C SER A 47 1.27 9.99 4.97
N ARG A 48 1.82 9.76 3.77
CA ARG A 48 2.10 8.42 3.25
C ARG A 48 3.04 7.67 4.18
N ASN A 49 4.16 8.27 4.55
CA ASN A 49 5.14 7.66 5.44
C ASN A 49 4.55 7.35 6.81
N ALA A 50 3.76 8.26 7.36
CA ALA A 50 3.07 8.06 8.62
C ALA A 50 2.08 6.90 8.56
N LEU A 51 1.34 6.79 7.46
CA LEU A 51 0.39 5.69 7.24
C LEU A 51 1.11 4.34 7.13
N LEU A 52 2.18 4.26 6.34
CA LEU A 52 2.96 3.03 6.20
C LEU A 52 3.57 2.57 7.52
N LYS A 53 4.07 3.50 8.33
CA LYS A 53 4.57 3.19 9.67
C LYS A 53 3.47 2.68 10.59
N LEU A 54 2.28 3.26 10.51
CA LEU A 54 1.12 2.80 11.28
C LEU A 54 0.76 1.36 10.90
N LEU A 55 0.68 1.06 9.61
CA LEU A 55 0.36 -0.28 9.10
C LEU A 55 1.41 -1.30 9.54
N ASP A 56 2.68 -0.93 9.51
CA ASP A 56 3.77 -1.78 9.97
C ASP A 56 3.62 -2.12 11.45
N ARG A 57 3.32 -1.15 12.30
CA ARG A 57 3.08 -1.38 13.73
C ARG A 57 1.88 -2.29 13.97
N LEU A 58 0.80 -2.13 13.19
CA LEU A 58 -0.38 -2.98 13.32
C LEU A 58 -0.06 -4.45 13.02
N CYS A 59 0.79 -4.70 12.02
CA CYS A 59 1.23 -6.04 11.70
C CYS A 59 2.14 -6.62 12.78
N HIS A 60 3.16 -5.88 13.20
CA HIS A 60 4.22 -6.40 14.09
C HIS A 60 3.84 -6.37 15.56
N GLU A 61 3.15 -5.35 16.03
CA GLU A 61 2.81 -5.21 17.46
C GLU A 61 1.46 -5.81 17.80
N GLN A 62 0.49 -5.77 16.88
CA GLN A 62 -0.87 -6.25 17.15
C GLN A 62 -1.24 -7.51 16.36
N GLY A 63 -0.34 -8.04 15.57
CA GLY A 63 -0.57 -9.27 14.80
C GLY A 63 -1.66 -9.16 13.74
N LYS A 64 -1.96 -7.95 13.25
CA LYS A 64 -2.96 -7.76 12.21
C LYS A 64 -2.43 -8.23 10.87
N THR A 65 -3.32 -8.76 10.03
CA THR A 65 -3.05 -9.06 8.64
C THR A 65 -3.64 -7.95 7.78
N ILE A 66 -2.81 -7.36 6.92
CA ILE A 66 -3.22 -6.25 6.06
C ILE A 66 -3.05 -6.65 4.61
N LEU A 67 -4.13 -6.54 3.84
CA LEU A 67 -4.09 -6.64 2.39
C LEU A 67 -4.28 -5.24 1.80
N MET A 68 -3.27 -4.74 1.12
CA MET A 68 -3.30 -3.44 0.48
C MET A 68 -3.25 -3.58 -1.04
N VAL A 69 -4.22 -2.99 -1.72
CA VAL A 69 -4.22 -2.89 -3.17
C VAL A 69 -3.67 -1.53 -3.56
N SER A 70 -2.63 -1.49 -4.36
CA SER A 70 -1.98 -0.25 -4.77
C SER A 70 -1.26 -0.39 -6.10
N HIS A 71 -1.13 0.74 -6.82
CA HIS A 71 -0.28 0.87 -8.00
C HIS A 71 1.10 1.44 -7.65
N ASP A 72 1.33 1.76 -6.39
CA ASP A 72 2.59 2.34 -5.92
C ASP A 72 3.59 1.24 -5.56
N PHE A 73 4.42 0.85 -6.53
CA PHE A 73 5.44 -0.18 -6.36
C PHE A 73 6.47 0.19 -5.28
N THR A 74 6.87 1.45 -5.23
CA THR A 74 7.84 1.92 -4.24
C THR A 74 7.34 1.70 -2.82
N ALA A 75 6.10 2.09 -2.54
CA ALA A 75 5.50 1.87 -1.24
C ALA A 75 5.36 0.38 -0.91
N MET A 76 5.01 -0.44 -1.89
CA MET A 76 4.89 -1.88 -1.70
C MET A 76 6.22 -2.53 -1.37
N PHE A 77 7.29 -2.18 -2.08
CA PHE A 77 8.63 -2.70 -1.78
C PHE A 77 9.15 -2.28 -0.40
N GLN A 78 8.78 -1.10 0.05
CA GLN A 78 9.20 -0.59 1.36
C GLN A 78 8.44 -1.21 2.53
N SER A 79 7.20 -1.65 2.32
CA SER A 79 6.32 -2.02 3.42
C SER A 79 5.78 -3.44 3.36
N ALA A 80 5.59 -4.02 2.19
CA ALA A 80 4.97 -5.33 2.06
C ALA A 80 5.95 -6.48 2.33
N HIS A 81 5.49 -7.50 3.05
CA HIS A 81 6.23 -8.75 3.26
C HIS A 81 6.04 -9.71 2.09
N ARG A 82 4.88 -9.65 1.46
CA ARG A 82 4.49 -10.49 0.34
C ARG A 82 3.81 -9.64 -0.71
N ILE A 83 4.09 -9.92 -1.97
CA ILE A 83 3.48 -9.23 -3.10
C ILE A 83 2.72 -10.24 -3.94
N VAL A 84 1.51 -9.87 -4.34
CA VAL A 84 0.73 -10.55 -5.37
C VAL A 84 0.61 -9.57 -6.53
N PHE A 85 1.23 -9.91 -7.65
CA PHE A 85 1.13 -9.12 -8.87
C PHE A 85 0.03 -9.69 -9.75
N LEU A 86 -1.00 -8.91 -9.96
CA LEU A 86 -2.20 -9.31 -10.68
C LEU A 86 -2.34 -8.52 -11.97
N GLU A 87 -2.45 -9.24 -13.08
CA GLU A 87 -2.74 -8.67 -14.39
C GLU A 87 -3.56 -9.69 -15.17
N GLU A 88 -4.88 -9.54 -15.15
CA GLU A 88 -5.88 -10.53 -15.59
C GLU A 88 -5.80 -11.84 -14.80
N THR A 89 -4.59 -12.37 -14.64
CA THR A 89 -4.30 -13.53 -13.80
C THR A 89 -3.19 -13.19 -12.82
N ILE A 90 -2.94 -14.04 -11.84
CA ILE A 90 -1.81 -13.88 -10.94
C ILE A 90 -0.52 -14.15 -11.72
N ARG A 91 0.33 -13.13 -11.83
CA ARG A 91 1.63 -13.20 -12.51
C ARG A 91 2.78 -13.49 -11.58
N PHE A 92 2.63 -13.08 -10.32
CA PHE A 92 3.61 -13.34 -9.27
C PHE A 92 2.89 -13.42 -7.93
N ASP A 93 3.34 -14.31 -7.07
CA ASP A 93 2.88 -14.43 -5.69
C ASP A 93 4.04 -14.96 -4.84
N GLY A 94 4.57 -14.13 -3.98
CA GLY A 94 5.70 -14.53 -3.14
C GLY A 94 6.25 -13.42 -2.26
N PRO A 95 7.32 -13.72 -1.52
CA PRO A 95 8.00 -12.73 -0.68
C PRO A 95 8.48 -11.54 -1.50
N THR A 96 8.46 -10.36 -0.90
CA THR A 96 8.88 -9.12 -1.56
C THR A 96 10.30 -9.20 -2.12
N GLU A 97 11.21 -9.83 -1.39
CA GLU A 97 12.62 -9.98 -1.78
C GLU A 97 12.81 -10.76 -3.08
N THR A 98 11.85 -11.59 -3.43
CA THR A 98 11.90 -12.42 -4.64
C THR A 98 11.13 -11.83 -5.81
N PHE A 99 10.57 -10.62 -5.65
CA PHE A 99 9.84 -9.96 -6.72
C PHE A 99 10.78 -9.69 -7.91
N PRO A 100 10.36 -10.03 -9.14
CA PRO A 100 11.22 -9.94 -10.32
C PRO A 100 11.63 -8.51 -10.66
N ASN A 101 12.76 -8.35 -11.33
CA ASN A 101 13.17 -7.08 -11.90
C ASN A 101 12.29 -6.71 -13.11
N LEU A 102 12.53 -5.53 -13.70
CA LEU A 102 11.71 -5.03 -14.80
C LEU A 102 11.68 -5.95 -16.02
N ASP A 103 12.82 -6.54 -16.37
CA ASP A 103 12.89 -7.44 -17.53
C ASP A 103 12.11 -8.73 -17.27
N GLU A 104 12.28 -9.31 -16.09
CA GLU A 104 11.53 -10.51 -15.68
C GLU A 104 10.03 -10.21 -15.57
N LEU A 105 9.67 -9.02 -15.11
CA LEU A 105 8.28 -8.59 -15.02
C LEU A 105 7.65 -8.46 -16.41
N ALA A 106 8.39 -7.92 -17.39
CA ALA A 106 7.94 -7.84 -18.78
C ALA A 106 7.69 -9.23 -19.36
N ASP A 107 8.57 -10.20 -19.06
CA ASP A 107 8.39 -11.59 -19.48
C ASP A 107 7.14 -12.23 -18.84
N LEU A 108 6.91 -11.98 -17.56
CA LEU A 108 5.72 -12.45 -16.86
C LEU A 108 4.43 -11.91 -17.48
N ARG A 109 4.48 -10.69 -18.00
CA ARG A 109 3.34 -10.05 -18.67
C ARG A 109 3.12 -10.54 -20.08
N GLY A 110 4.08 -11.27 -20.66
CA GLY A 110 4.03 -11.71 -22.05
C GLY A 110 4.13 -10.54 -23.04
N ILE A 111 4.72 -9.42 -22.64
CA ILE A 111 4.87 -8.21 -23.44
C ILE A 111 6.35 -8.00 -23.69
N GLU A 112 6.79 -8.26 -24.90
CA GLU A 112 8.14 -7.91 -25.34
C GLU A 112 8.25 -6.38 -25.50
N ASN A 113 9.09 -5.75 -24.71
CA ASN A 113 9.54 -4.36 -24.84
C ASN A 113 8.48 -3.24 -24.75
N VAL A 114 7.27 -3.50 -24.32
CA VAL A 114 6.26 -2.47 -24.23
C VAL A 114 6.22 -1.89 -22.81
N HIS A 115 6.32 -0.56 -22.71
CA HIS A 115 6.14 0.21 -21.49
C HIS A 115 7.23 0.06 -20.41
N ARG A 116 8.47 -0.26 -20.76
CA ARG A 116 9.60 -0.19 -19.82
C ARG A 116 9.72 1.17 -19.14
N GLU A 117 9.55 2.23 -19.90
CA GLU A 117 9.62 3.60 -19.39
C GLU A 117 8.61 3.82 -18.26
N HIS A 118 7.39 3.35 -18.42
CA HIS A 118 6.37 3.46 -17.38
C HIS A 118 6.67 2.61 -16.13
N MET A 119 7.30 1.47 -16.31
CA MET A 119 7.71 0.62 -15.19
C MET A 119 8.87 1.22 -14.42
N GLU A 120 9.80 1.88 -15.10
CA GLU A 120 10.91 2.59 -14.46
C GLU A 120 10.40 3.69 -13.54
N ASP A 121 9.40 4.45 -13.97
CA ASP A 121 8.77 5.50 -13.17
C ASP A 121 8.16 4.95 -11.87
N PHE A 122 7.65 3.74 -11.89
CA PHE A 122 7.04 3.10 -10.73
C PHE A 122 8.04 2.44 -9.78
N VAL A 123 9.14 1.94 -10.29
CA VAL A 123 10.07 1.10 -9.51
C VAL A 123 11.24 1.90 -8.94
N TRP A 124 11.67 2.97 -9.58
CA TRP A 124 12.93 3.63 -9.29
C TRP A 124 12.82 5.01 -8.65
N GLU A 125 11.65 5.49 -8.44
CA GLU A 125 11.43 6.69 -7.64
C GLU A 125 11.24 6.32 -6.13
#